data_0745eb21fc27dcd4bcc6de92a74ce26f
#
_entry.id   0745eb21fc27dcd4bcc6de92a74ce26f
#
_cell.length_a   1.000
_cell.length_b   1.000
_cell.length_c   1.000
_cell.angle_alpha   90.00
_cell.angle_beta   90.00
_cell.angle_gamma   90.00
#
_symmetry.space_group_name_H-M   'P 1'
#
loop_
_entity.id
_entity.type
_entity.pdbx_description
1 polymer ?
#
loop_
_entity_poly.entity_id
_entity_poly.type
_entity_poly.pdbx_seq_one_letter_code
_entity_poly.pdbx_strand_id
1 'polypeptide(L)' 'MKFRPIKQILVKNGFDNIKYSRSDHIKFYNRDGIHITIPHRKDVNDVLWKRLVKENHLIVN' A
#
# COMPACT_ATOMS: atom_id res chain seq x y z
N MET A 1 -10.16 2.14 6.24
CA MET A 1 -9.25 0.97 6.34
C MET A 1 -8.05 1.32 7.19
N LYS A 2 -7.72 0.49 8.14
CA LYS A 2 -6.54 0.73 8.99
C LYS A 2 -5.24 0.48 8.23
N PHE A 3 -4.20 1.22 8.60
CA PHE A 3 -2.91 1.11 7.91
C PHE A 3 -2.26 -0.26 8.05
N ARG A 4 -2.30 -0.86 9.25
CA ARG A 4 -1.64 -2.14 9.49
C ARG A 4 -2.15 -3.28 8.59
N PRO A 5 -3.46 -3.49 8.42
CA PRO A 5 -3.95 -4.48 7.47
C PRO A 5 -3.53 -4.19 6.03
N ILE A 6 -3.51 -2.91 5.64
CA ILE A 6 -3.06 -2.51 4.31
C ILE A 6 -1.61 -2.94 4.08
N LYS A 7 -0.74 -2.65 5.05
CA LYS A 7 0.66 -3.05 4.98
C LYS A 7 0.81 -4.55 4.81
N GLN A 8 0.06 -5.33 5.59
CA GLN A 8 0.10 -6.79 5.50
C GLN A 8 -0.33 -7.29 4.12
N ILE A 9 -1.38 -6.72 3.57
CA ILE A 9 -1.87 -7.09 2.24
C ILE A 9 -0.82 -6.77 1.18
N LEU A 10 -0.23 -5.57 1.24
CA LEU A 10 0.78 -5.16 0.27
C LEU A 10 2.01 -6.07 0.32
N VAL A 11 2.48 -6.40 1.51
CA VAL A 11 3.63 -7.31 1.67
C VAL A 11 3.31 -8.68 1.09
N LYS A 12 2.12 -9.21 1.36
CA LYS A 12 1.68 -10.50 0.80
C LYS A 12 1.61 -10.49 -0.73
N ASN A 13 1.36 -9.32 -1.31
CA ASN A 13 1.29 -9.18 -2.76
C ASN A 13 2.65 -8.83 -3.39
N GLY A 14 3.73 -8.93 -2.63
CA GLY A 14 5.07 -8.73 -3.13
C GLY A 14 5.58 -7.29 -3.04
N PHE A 15 4.81 -6.38 -2.45
CA PHE A 15 5.23 -5.00 -2.23
C PHE A 15 5.87 -4.88 -0.86
N ASP A 16 7.01 -5.54 -0.70
CA ASP A 16 7.68 -5.68 0.60
C ASP A 16 8.90 -4.77 0.79
N ASN A 17 9.28 -4.02 -0.24
CA ASN A 17 10.35 -3.03 -0.12
C ASN A 17 9.73 -1.69 0.24
N ILE A 18 9.81 -1.32 1.52
CA ILE A 18 9.11 -0.17 2.08
C ILE A 18 10.06 1.01 2.23
N LYS A 19 9.69 2.16 1.65
CA LYS A 19 10.46 3.39 1.74
C LYS A 19 9.62 4.46 2.42
N TYR A 20 10.15 5.02 3.50
CA TYR A 20 9.53 6.14 4.20
C TYR A 20 10.07 7.43 3.60
N SER A 21 9.18 8.37 3.27
CA SER A 21 9.57 9.68 2.77
C SER A 21 9.44 10.73 3.89
N ARG A 22 9.94 11.95 3.61
CA ARG A 22 9.81 13.06 4.56
C ARG A 22 8.37 13.54 4.72
N SER A 23 7.55 13.32 3.69
CA SER A 23 6.12 13.58 3.77
C SER A 23 5.44 12.40 4.46
N ASP A 24 4.16 12.57 4.82
CA ASP A 24 3.40 11.51 5.49
C ASP A 24 2.97 10.40 4.52
N HIS A 25 3.85 10.05 3.59
CA HIS A 25 3.57 9.02 2.60
C HIS A 25 4.62 7.92 2.68
N ILE A 26 4.15 6.68 2.52
CA ILE A 26 5.02 5.51 2.52
C ILE A 26 4.89 4.84 1.15
N LYS A 27 6.03 4.54 0.53
CA LYS A 27 6.08 3.87 -0.76
C LYS A 27 6.43 2.40 -0.58
N PHE A 28 5.59 1.56 -1.16
CA PHE A 28 5.78 0.11 -1.15
C PHE A 28 6.16 -0.32 -2.56
N TYR A 29 7.35 -0.89 -2.72
CA TYR A 29 7.85 -1.32 -4.03
C TYR A 29 7.81 -2.83 -4.15
N ASN A 30 7.50 -3.32 -5.35
CA ASN A 30 7.64 -4.73 -5.65
C ASN A 30 8.98 -4.98 -6.37
N ARG A 31 9.25 -6.24 -6.71
CA ARG A 31 10.52 -6.62 -7.34
C ARG A 31 10.68 -6.07 -8.76
N ASP A 32 9.57 -5.68 -9.40
CA ASP A 32 9.58 -5.10 -10.76
C ASP A 32 9.74 -3.59 -10.74
N GLY A 33 9.92 -2.98 -9.57
CA GLY A 33 10.07 -1.54 -9.43
C GLY A 33 8.76 -0.76 -9.45
N ILE A 34 7.64 -1.45 -9.49
CA ILE A 34 6.32 -0.81 -9.40
C ILE A 34 6.09 -0.44 -7.94
N HIS A 35 5.51 0.73 -7.70
CA HIS A 35 5.27 1.16 -6.33
C HIS A 35 3.85 1.62 -6.10
N ILE A 36 3.42 1.51 -4.86
CA ILE A 36 2.15 2.00 -4.36
C ILE A 36 2.45 2.96 -3.22
N THR A 37 1.85 4.15 -3.26
CA THR A 37 2.02 5.16 -2.22
C THR A 37 0.79 5.18 -1.32
N ILE A 38 1.02 5.02 -0.01
CA ILE A 38 -0.05 5.02 0.99
C ILE A 38 0.19 6.16 1.97
N PRO A 39 -0.83 6.99 2.25
CA PRO A 39 -0.69 7.99 3.31
C PRO A 39 -0.43 7.31 4.65
N HIS A 40 0.57 7.80 5.39
CA HIS A 40 0.88 7.25 6.71
C HIS A 40 -0.10 7.82 7.73
N ARG A 41 -1.30 7.30 7.73
CA ARG A 41 -2.38 7.71 8.61
C ARG A 41 -2.98 6.51 9.32
N LYS A 42 -3.58 6.77 10.47
CA LYS A 42 -4.24 5.74 11.27
C LYS A 42 -5.35 5.06 10.46
N ASP A 43 -6.10 5.86 9.72
CA ASP A 43 -7.15 5.36 8.82
C ASP A 43 -6.88 5.88 7.41
N VAL A 44 -6.89 4.97 6.45
CA VAL A 44 -6.74 5.28 5.03
C VAL A 44 -8.13 5.27 4.39
N ASN A 45 -8.39 6.23 3.50
CA ASN A 45 -9.67 6.36 2.82
C ASN A 45 -10.01 5.07 2.06
N ASP A 46 -11.20 4.52 2.31
CA ASP A 46 -11.63 3.26 1.71
C ASP A 46 -11.74 3.34 0.19
N VAL A 47 -12.15 4.50 -0.35
CA VAL A 47 -12.27 4.68 -1.79
C VAL A 47 -10.88 4.63 -2.42
N LEU A 48 -9.91 5.30 -1.82
CA LEU A 48 -8.52 5.25 -2.28
C LEU A 48 -8.00 3.82 -2.25
N TRP A 49 -8.22 3.11 -1.14
CA TRP A 49 -7.74 1.74 -0.99
C TRP A 49 -8.36 0.81 -2.03
N LYS A 50 -9.68 0.90 -2.25
CA LYS A 50 -10.36 0.08 -3.25
C LYS A 50 -9.82 0.33 -4.66
N ARG A 51 -9.53 1.60 -4.98
CA ARG A 51 -8.92 1.95 -6.26
C ARG A 51 -7.55 1.30 -6.43
N LEU A 52 -6.70 1.38 -5.40
CA LEU A 52 -5.37 0.80 -5.44
C LEU A 52 -5.42 -0.72 -5.61
N VAL A 53 -6.33 -1.38 -4.91
CA VAL A 53 -6.54 -2.82 -5.04
C VAL A 53 -6.89 -3.18 -6.49
N LYS A 54 -7.82 -2.44 -7.08
CA LYS A 54 -8.25 -2.69 -8.45
C LYS A 54 -7.15 -2.41 -9.47
N GLU A 55 -6.49 -1.26 -9.35
CA GLU A 55 -5.46 -0.84 -10.30
C GLU A 55 -4.25 -1.77 -10.29
N ASN A 56 -3.92 -2.33 -9.13
CA ASN A 56 -2.74 -3.17 -8.95
C ASN A 56 -3.06 -4.65 -8.86
N HIS A 57 -4.32 -5.03 -9.06
CA HIS A 57 -4.78 -6.43 -9.02
C HIS A 57 -4.37 -7.13 -7.73
N LEU A 58 -4.54 -6.44 -6.59
CA LEU A 58 -4.14 -6.98 -5.29
C LEU A 58 -5.10 -8.07 -4.82
N ILE A 59 -4.54 -9.10 -4.21
CA ILE A 59 -5.31 -10.16 -3.58
C ILE A 59 -5.44 -9.79 -2.11
N VAL A 60 -6.68 -9.56 -1.66
CA VAL A 60 -6.96 -9.04 -0.32
C VAL A 60 -7.50 -10.08 0.65
N ASN A 61 -7.61 -11.32 0.23
CA ASN A 61 -8.10 -12.40 1.09
C ASN A 61 -6.99 -13.01 1.91
#